data_f88e97aca327c47a43ea1a1660eb525a
#
_entry.id   f88e97aca327c47a43ea1a1660eb525a
#
_cell.length_a   1.000
_cell.length_b   1.000
_cell.length_c   1.000
_cell.angle_alpha   90.00
_cell.angle_beta   90.00
_cell.angle_gamma   90.00
#
_symmetry.space_group_name_H-M   'P 1'
#
loop_
_entity.id
_entity.type
_entity.pdbx_description
1 polymer ?
#
loop_
_entity_poly.entity_id
_entity_poly.type
_entity_poly.pdbx_seq_one_letter_code
_entity_poly.pdbx_strand_id
1 'polypeptide(L)'
;CTFDRARHYFENGADKTIINSIVINDSSIVKKIAYNYGSSSVIISIDVRFKMNNYFVYINNGLKNTNLTLEEYLKKISNLDFAEIYLNSIDRDGTGTGIDKGLIKIINKFNYKYIITGGLGNYKHFIEGFKSTNKVKAIATANLLNFLGDSLKIVKANLLKNNINLVS
;
A
#
# COMPACT_ATOMS: atom_id res chain seq x y z
N CYS A 1 5.26 14.28 -8.26
CA CYS A 1 4.09 14.93 -7.67
C CYS A 1 4.55 16.24 -7.02
N THR A 2 3.77 17.32 -7.12
CA THR A 2 3.97 18.58 -6.43
C THR A 2 2.76 18.84 -5.53
N PHE A 3 2.88 19.76 -4.57
CA PHE A 3 1.76 20.16 -3.74
C PHE A 3 0.57 20.71 -4.58
N ASP A 4 0.86 21.55 -5.59
CA ASP A 4 -0.19 22.10 -6.47
C ASP A 4 -0.96 21.02 -7.22
N ARG A 5 -0.28 19.93 -7.62
CA ARG A 5 -0.95 18.80 -8.24
C ARG A 5 -1.84 18.04 -7.25
N ALA A 6 -1.40 17.87 -6.02
CA ALA A 6 -2.23 17.27 -4.96
C ALA A 6 -3.45 18.15 -4.67
N ARG A 7 -3.25 19.47 -4.53
CA ARG A 7 -4.33 20.44 -4.37
C ARG A 7 -5.38 20.34 -5.47
N HIS A 8 -4.95 20.29 -6.74
CA HIS A 8 -5.86 20.14 -7.88
C HIS A 8 -6.75 18.89 -7.75
N TYR A 9 -6.22 17.75 -7.29
CA TYR A 9 -7.02 16.54 -7.08
C TYR A 9 -8.07 16.72 -5.99
N PHE A 10 -7.71 17.34 -4.86
CA PHE A 10 -8.67 17.61 -3.77
C PHE A 10 -9.76 18.58 -4.19
N GLU A 11 -9.42 19.65 -4.92
CA GLU A 11 -10.40 20.61 -5.46
C GLU A 11 -11.37 19.95 -6.47
N ASN A 12 -10.98 18.82 -7.07
CA ASN A 12 -11.82 18.01 -7.96
C ASN A 12 -12.45 16.78 -7.28
N GLY A 13 -12.52 16.77 -5.95
CA GLY A 13 -13.29 15.79 -5.18
C GLY A 13 -12.55 14.53 -4.75
N ALA A 14 -11.22 14.51 -4.77
CA ALA A 14 -10.46 13.40 -4.22
C ALA A 14 -10.47 13.45 -2.67
N ASP A 15 -10.79 12.34 -2.03
CA ASP A 15 -10.74 12.21 -0.55
C ASP A 15 -9.31 12.00 -0.04
N LYS A 16 -8.48 11.29 -0.80
CA LYS A 16 -7.11 10.93 -0.43
C LYS A 16 -6.17 11.03 -1.63
N THR A 17 -4.91 11.31 -1.33
CA THR A 17 -3.83 11.26 -2.33
C THR A 17 -2.79 10.21 -1.94
N ILE A 18 -2.31 9.46 -2.94
CA ILE A 18 -1.23 8.48 -2.77
C ILE A 18 0.05 9.10 -3.33
N ILE A 19 1.08 9.22 -2.49
CA ILE A 19 2.38 9.79 -2.84
C ILE A 19 3.49 8.76 -2.66
N ASN A 20 4.37 8.65 -3.66
CA ASN A 20 5.43 7.64 -3.71
C ASN A 20 6.83 8.33 -3.70
N SER A 21 7.55 8.25 -4.78
CA SER A 21 8.97 8.62 -4.94
C SER A 21 9.36 9.99 -4.38
N ILE A 22 8.44 10.96 -4.39
CA ILE A 22 8.71 12.31 -3.89
C ILE A 22 9.02 12.33 -2.39
N VAL A 23 8.41 11.44 -1.60
CA VAL A 23 8.57 11.41 -0.14
C VAL A 23 10.03 11.12 0.27
N ILE A 24 10.75 10.36 -0.55
CA ILE A 24 12.17 10.06 -0.31
C ILE A 24 13.05 11.28 -0.54
N ASN A 25 12.72 12.08 -1.57
CA ASN A 25 13.50 13.26 -1.97
C ASN A 25 13.11 14.49 -1.13
N ASP A 26 11.83 14.67 -0.89
CA ASP A 26 11.27 15.80 -0.13
C ASP A 26 10.02 15.35 0.66
N SER A 27 10.25 14.99 1.93
CA SER A 27 9.16 14.62 2.83
C SER A 27 8.29 15.80 3.29
N SER A 28 8.69 17.05 3.01
CA SER A 28 7.90 18.23 3.39
C SER A 28 6.54 18.27 2.70
N ILE A 29 6.40 17.60 1.55
CA ILE A 29 5.13 17.49 0.84
C ILE A 29 4.06 16.77 1.67
N VAL A 30 4.43 15.74 2.46
CA VAL A 30 3.52 15.04 3.38
C VAL A 30 2.96 16.04 4.38
N LYS A 31 3.84 16.83 5.03
CA LYS A 31 3.45 17.83 6.03
C LYS A 31 2.56 18.93 5.42
N LYS A 32 2.87 19.40 4.21
CA LYS A 32 2.06 20.41 3.52
C LYS A 32 0.66 19.89 3.20
N ILE A 33 0.53 18.65 2.72
CA ILE A 33 -0.78 18.06 2.40
C ILE A 33 -1.54 17.81 3.71
N ALA A 34 -0.91 17.21 4.71
CA ALA A 34 -1.53 16.95 6.00
C ALA A 34 -2.01 18.23 6.70
N TYR A 35 -1.26 19.32 6.60
CA TYR A 35 -1.65 20.62 7.16
C TYR A 35 -2.90 21.21 6.49
N ASN A 36 -3.02 21.09 5.16
CA ASN A 36 -4.12 21.72 4.41
C ASN A 36 -5.37 20.85 4.33
N TYR A 37 -5.23 19.52 4.32
CA TYR A 37 -6.32 18.56 4.03
C TYR A 37 -6.49 17.50 5.11
N GLY A 38 -5.69 17.56 6.17
CA GLY A 38 -5.67 16.58 7.25
C GLY A 38 -4.76 15.37 6.95
N SER A 39 -4.21 14.77 8.00
CA SER A 39 -3.36 13.57 7.87
C SER A 39 -4.12 12.37 7.30
N SER A 40 -5.45 12.31 7.51
CA SER A 40 -6.33 11.27 6.97
C SER A 40 -6.38 11.22 5.44
N SER A 41 -6.00 12.30 4.76
CA SER A 41 -6.01 12.43 3.31
C SER A 41 -4.70 12.00 2.64
N VAL A 42 -3.67 11.62 3.41
CA VAL A 42 -2.34 11.25 2.87
C VAL A 42 -2.08 9.76 3.01
N ILE A 43 -1.73 9.12 1.90
CA ILE A 43 -1.24 7.74 1.85
C ILE A 43 0.18 7.75 1.30
N ILE A 44 1.13 7.13 1.98
CA ILE A 44 2.50 6.94 1.48
C ILE A 44 2.58 5.60 0.75
N SER A 45 2.92 5.63 -0.54
CA SER A 45 3.17 4.42 -1.33
C SER A 45 4.62 4.02 -1.24
N ILE A 46 4.85 2.73 -0.99
CA ILE A 46 6.17 2.11 -0.89
C ILE A 46 6.22 0.89 -1.80
N ASP A 47 7.07 0.94 -2.81
CA ASP A 47 7.36 -0.19 -3.68
C ASP A 47 8.58 -0.92 -3.14
N VAL A 48 8.51 -2.24 -3.00
CA VAL A 48 9.63 -3.04 -2.47
C VAL A 48 9.96 -4.22 -3.37
N ARG A 49 11.26 -4.58 -3.39
CA ARG A 49 11.78 -5.84 -3.94
C ARG A 49 12.57 -6.61 -2.92
N PHE A 50 12.45 -7.94 -2.96
CA PHE A 50 13.26 -8.84 -2.16
C PHE A 50 14.59 -9.09 -2.86
N LYS A 51 15.70 -8.70 -2.23
CA LYS A 51 17.05 -8.89 -2.74
C LYS A 51 18.02 -9.09 -1.59
N MET A 52 19.04 -9.96 -1.75
CA MET A 52 20.06 -10.18 -0.71
C MET A 52 19.47 -10.41 0.69
N ASN A 53 18.45 -11.25 0.78
CA ASN A 53 17.75 -11.59 2.03
C ASN A 53 17.03 -10.41 2.73
N ASN A 54 16.78 -9.30 2.02
CA ASN A 54 16.14 -8.10 2.55
C ASN A 54 15.13 -7.50 1.56
N TYR A 55 14.20 -6.69 2.06
CA TYR A 55 13.28 -5.90 1.22
C TYR A 55 13.83 -4.49 1.09
N PHE A 56 14.19 -4.10 -0.13
CA PHE A 56 14.67 -2.77 -0.46
C PHE A 56 13.55 -1.92 -1.07
N VAL A 57 13.53 -0.63 -0.71
CA VAL A 57 12.59 0.34 -1.25
C VAL A 57 13.05 0.80 -2.63
N TYR A 58 12.13 0.80 -3.57
CA TYR A 58 12.32 1.26 -4.94
C TYR A 58 11.46 2.48 -5.22
N ILE A 59 11.93 3.33 -6.14
CA ILE A 59 11.24 4.52 -6.64
C ILE A 59 11.22 4.53 -8.17
N ASN A 60 10.55 5.52 -8.74
CA ASN A 60 10.46 5.70 -10.19
C ASN A 60 9.91 4.44 -10.88
N ASN A 61 8.71 4.00 -10.48
CA ASN A 61 8.05 2.80 -11.01
C ASN A 61 8.89 1.50 -10.84
N GLY A 62 9.59 1.39 -9.72
CA GLY A 62 10.41 0.22 -9.42
C GLY A 62 11.75 0.14 -10.17
N LEU A 63 12.16 1.23 -10.85
CA LEU A 63 13.39 1.25 -11.65
C LEU A 63 14.64 1.59 -10.84
N LYS A 64 14.49 2.38 -9.77
CA LYS A 64 15.65 2.87 -8.98
C LYS A 64 15.60 2.32 -7.56
N ASN A 65 16.62 1.56 -7.18
CA ASN A 65 16.85 1.16 -5.79
C ASN A 65 17.32 2.38 -4.98
N THR A 66 16.72 2.58 -3.81
CA THR A 66 17.10 3.66 -2.88
C THR A 66 18.24 3.27 -1.94
N ASN A 67 18.63 1.98 -1.91
CA ASN A 67 19.52 1.36 -0.94
C ASN A 67 19.01 1.39 0.52
N LEU A 68 17.77 1.81 0.74
CA LEU A 68 17.12 1.72 2.04
C LEU A 68 16.33 0.42 2.11
N THR A 69 16.47 -0.30 3.21
CA THR A 69 15.57 -1.41 3.54
C THR A 69 14.19 -0.86 3.92
N LEU A 70 13.16 -1.69 3.80
CA LEU A 70 11.81 -1.32 4.22
C LEU A 70 11.78 -0.88 5.70
N GLU A 71 12.50 -1.59 6.58
CA GLU A 71 12.56 -1.25 8.01
C GLU A 71 13.19 0.12 8.26
N GLU A 72 14.29 0.45 7.58
CA GLU A 72 14.94 1.77 7.68
C GLU A 72 14.00 2.87 7.17
N TYR A 73 13.32 2.62 6.06
CA TYR A 73 12.40 3.60 5.51
C TYR A 73 11.18 3.83 6.39
N LEU A 74 10.59 2.77 6.97
CA LEU A 74 9.48 2.89 7.91
C LEU A 74 9.87 3.68 9.17
N LYS A 75 11.11 3.52 9.65
CA LYS A 75 11.64 4.35 10.74
C LYS A 75 11.82 5.82 10.31
N LYS A 76 12.33 6.04 9.09
CA LYS A 76 12.56 7.40 8.56
C LYS A 76 11.28 8.24 8.45
N ILE A 77 10.15 7.61 8.11
CA ILE A 77 8.86 8.30 7.96
C ILE A 77 8.04 8.38 9.27
N SER A 78 8.58 7.93 10.40
CA SER A 78 7.84 7.81 11.67
C SER A 78 7.39 9.15 12.27
N ASN A 79 8.02 10.25 11.87
CA ASN A 79 7.69 11.62 12.30
C ASN A 79 6.81 12.38 11.30
N LEU A 80 6.25 11.68 10.31
CA LEU A 80 5.34 12.26 9.33
C LEU A 80 3.89 11.91 9.68
N ASP A 81 2.98 12.85 9.42
CA ASP A 81 1.55 12.69 9.65
C ASP A 81 0.87 12.19 8.38
N PHE A 82 0.46 10.92 8.36
CA PHE A 82 -0.26 10.28 7.26
C PHE A 82 -1.21 9.20 7.77
N ALA A 83 -2.17 8.80 6.95
CA ALA A 83 -3.20 7.83 7.35
C ALA A 83 -2.72 6.38 7.25
N GLU A 84 -2.17 6.01 6.08
CA GLU A 84 -1.94 4.63 5.70
C GLU A 84 -0.69 4.51 4.82
N ILE A 85 -0.13 3.31 4.77
CA ILE A 85 0.94 2.94 3.85
C ILE A 85 0.36 2.00 2.78
N TYR A 86 0.50 2.39 1.51
CA TYR A 86 0.24 1.52 0.37
C TYR A 86 1.52 0.75 0.04
N LEU A 87 1.58 -0.53 0.44
CA LEU A 87 2.77 -1.37 0.33
C LEU A 87 2.64 -2.33 -0.84
N ASN A 88 3.49 -2.16 -1.84
CA ASN A 88 3.52 -2.97 -3.05
C ASN A 88 4.74 -3.90 -3.10
N SER A 89 4.51 -5.21 -3.21
CA SER A 89 5.56 -6.20 -3.51
C SER A 89 5.71 -6.31 -5.03
N ILE A 90 6.70 -5.60 -5.60
CA ILE A 90 6.93 -5.56 -7.05
C ILE A 90 7.18 -6.97 -7.62
N ASP A 91 7.92 -7.80 -6.91
CA ASP A 91 8.27 -9.15 -7.37
C ASP A 91 7.07 -10.10 -7.42
N ARG A 92 6.00 -9.77 -6.73
CA ARG A 92 4.76 -10.54 -6.73
C ARG A 92 3.66 -9.93 -7.58
N ASP A 93 3.79 -8.67 -7.96
CA ASP A 93 2.79 -8.00 -8.78
C ASP A 93 2.58 -8.74 -10.10
N GLY A 94 1.31 -9.02 -10.43
CA GLY A 94 0.92 -9.78 -11.62
C GLY A 94 1.12 -11.30 -11.53
N THR A 95 1.78 -11.85 -10.51
CA THR A 95 2.11 -13.29 -10.44
C THR A 95 0.96 -14.19 -10.00
N GLY A 96 0.00 -13.66 -9.25
CA GLY A 96 -1.11 -14.45 -8.67
C GLY A 96 -0.68 -15.47 -7.60
N THR A 97 0.55 -15.38 -7.06
CA THR A 97 1.13 -16.36 -6.13
C THR A 97 0.79 -16.14 -4.66
N GLY A 98 -0.05 -15.15 -4.37
CA GLY A 98 -0.47 -14.79 -3.01
C GLY A 98 0.35 -13.66 -2.40
N ILE A 99 -0.04 -13.25 -1.19
CA ILE A 99 0.61 -12.17 -0.45
C ILE A 99 2.04 -12.55 -0.05
N ASP A 100 2.87 -11.53 0.13
CA ASP A 100 4.25 -11.72 0.58
C ASP A 100 4.32 -11.86 2.11
N LYS A 101 4.47 -13.11 2.59
CA LYS A 101 4.53 -13.40 4.02
C LYS A 101 5.76 -12.78 4.72
N GLY A 102 6.83 -12.56 3.98
CA GLY A 102 8.01 -11.88 4.50
C GLY A 102 7.71 -10.42 4.83
N LEU A 103 6.95 -9.72 3.98
CA LEU A 103 6.49 -8.36 4.24
C LEU A 103 5.57 -8.30 5.46
N ILE A 104 4.67 -9.27 5.63
CA ILE A 104 3.79 -9.33 6.81
C ILE A 104 4.59 -9.39 8.11
N LYS A 105 5.70 -10.15 8.14
CA LYS A 105 6.58 -10.21 9.32
C LYS A 105 7.21 -8.85 9.63
N ILE A 106 7.57 -8.07 8.60
CA ILE A 106 8.18 -6.75 8.79
C ILE A 106 7.14 -5.74 9.27
N ILE A 107 5.98 -5.64 8.61
CA ILE A 107 4.95 -4.66 8.97
C ILE A 107 4.40 -4.87 10.39
N ASN A 108 4.44 -6.09 10.89
CA ASN A 108 4.05 -6.39 12.28
C ASN A 108 4.95 -5.73 13.34
N LYS A 109 6.16 -5.33 12.98
CA LYS A 109 7.08 -4.62 13.88
C LYS A 109 6.75 -3.12 14.03
N PHE A 110 5.92 -2.57 13.13
CA PHE A 110 5.60 -1.13 13.07
C PHE A 110 4.12 -0.87 13.31
N ASN A 111 3.78 0.24 13.93
CA ASN A 111 2.39 0.58 14.25
C ASN A 111 1.76 1.49 13.18
N TYR A 112 1.67 1.00 11.94
CA TYR A 112 0.99 1.67 10.84
C TYR A 112 -0.22 0.87 10.36
N LYS A 113 -1.13 1.53 9.65
CA LYS A 113 -2.19 0.90 8.87
C LYS A 113 -1.68 0.66 7.45
N TYR A 114 -1.96 -0.51 6.88
CA TYR A 114 -1.45 -0.88 5.57
C TYR A 114 -2.56 -1.22 4.59
N ILE A 115 -2.37 -0.78 3.36
CA ILE A 115 -3.03 -1.27 2.15
C ILE A 115 -1.99 -2.13 1.45
N ILE A 116 -2.20 -3.42 1.32
CA ILE A 116 -1.22 -4.32 0.68
C ILE A 116 -1.63 -4.65 -0.75
N THR A 117 -0.62 -4.80 -1.62
CA THR A 117 -0.81 -5.20 -3.02
C THR A 117 0.37 -6.03 -3.52
N GLY A 118 0.19 -6.67 -4.68
CA GLY A 118 1.13 -7.60 -5.30
C GLY A 118 0.83 -9.07 -4.98
N GLY A 119 0.70 -9.89 -6.02
CA GLY A 119 0.51 -11.33 -5.93
C GLY A 119 -0.92 -11.83 -5.79
N LEU A 120 -1.92 -10.97 -5.82
CA LEU A 120 -3.32 -11.34 -5.59
C LEU A 120 -3.93 -11.94 -6.87
N GLY A 121 -4.20 -13.26 -6.85
CA GLY A 121 -4.73 -13.98 -8.00
C GLY A 121 -6.09 -14.65 -7.76
N ASN A 122 -6.56 -14.75 -6.51
CA ASN A 122 -7.86 -15.33 -6.17
C ASN A 122 -8.36 -14.86 -4.81
N TYR A 123 -9.64 -15.16 -4.49
CA TYR A 123 -10.28 -14.70 -3.24
C TYR A 123 -9.60 -15.21 -1.95
N LYS A 124 -8.93 -16.37 -1.99
CA LYS A 124 -8.25 -16.94 -0.80
C LYS A 124 -7.07 -16.06 -0.38
N HIS A 125 -6.39 -15.43 -1.34
CA HIS A 125 -5.29 -14.49 -1.06
C HIS A 125 -5.78 -13.24 -0.30
N PHE A 126 -7.01 -12.77 -0.58
CA PHE A 126 -7.61 -11.66 0.17
C PHE A 126 -7.92 -12.08 1.62
N ILE A 127 -8.53 -13.26 1.80
CA ILE A 127 -8.79 -13.79 3.15
C ILE A 127 -7.48 -13.95 3.93
N GLU A 128 -6.44 -14.53 3.31
CA GLU A 128 -5.12 -14.67 3.91
C GLU A 128 -4.53 -13.30 4.31
N GLY A 129 -4.62 -12.31 3.43
CA GLY A 129 -4.14 -10.94 3.68
C GLY A 129 -4.80 -10.31 4.90
N PHE A 130 -6.13 -10.31 4.97
CA PHE A 130 -6.85 -9.73 6.11
C PHE A 130 -6.65 -10.50 7.41
N LYS A 131 -6.48 -11.83 7.36
CA LYS A 131 -6.22 -12.66 8.54
C LYS A 131 -4.77 -12.65 9.00
N SER A 132 -3.83 -12.18 8.16
CA SER A 132 -2.40 -12.20 8.47
C SER A 132 -2.02 -11.25 9.61
N THR A 133 -2.71 -10.12 9.72
CA THR A 133 -2.50 -9.11 10.77
C THR A 133 -3.64 -8.10 10.80
N ASN A 134 -3.95 -7.57 11.98
CA ASN A 134 -4.94 -6.51 12.17
C ASN A 134 -4.49 -5.14 11.60
N LYS A 135 -3.24 -5.02 11.16
CA LYS A 135 -2.68 -3.80 10.57
C LYS A 135 -3.05 -3.63 9.09
N VAL A 136 -3.40 -4.70 8.40
CA VAL A 136 -3.91 -4.65 7.02
C VAL A 136 -5.36 -4.15 7.06
N LYS A 137 -5.60 -2.97 6.50
CA LYS A 137 -6.91 -2.32 6.47
C LYS A 137 -7.58 -2.41 5.10
N ALA A 138 -6.79 -2.57 4.05
CA ALA A 138 -7.29 -2.79 2.70
C ALA A 138 -6.33 -3.65 1.88
N ILE A 139 -6.86 -4.22 0.82
CA ILE A 139 -6.10 -5.01 -0.15
C ILE A 139 -6.45 -4.50 -1.54
N ALA A 140 -5.42 -4.13 -2.31
CA ALA A 140 -5.58 -3.64 -3.67
C ALA A 140 -5.11 -4.69 -4.69
N THR A 141 -5.79 -4.77 -5.81
CA THR A 141 -5.44 -5.65 -6.93
C THR A 141 -5.74 -4.98 -8.26
N ALA A 142 -4.92 -5.26 -9.27
CA ALA A 142 -5.17 -4.85 -10.64
C ALA A 142 -5.59 -6.06 -11.51
N ASN A 143 -4.90 -7.17 -11.42
CA ASN A 143 -5.04 -8.31 -12.34
C ASN A 143 -6.33 -9.12 -12.17
N LEU A 144 -6.86 -9.21 -10.96
CA LEU A 144 -8.04 -10.05 -10.70
C LEU A 144 -9.26 -9.63 -11.54
N LEU A 145 -9.38 -8.34 -11.82
CA LEU A 145 -10.50 -7.79 -12.58
C LEU A 145 -10.41 -8.05 -14.08
N ASN A 146 -9.22 -8.34 -14.59
CA ASN A 146 -8.96 -8.53 -16.01
C ASN A 146 -9.23 -9.97 -16.50
N PHE A 147 -9.22 -10.95 -15.60
CA PHE A 147 -9.22 -12.37 -15.99
C PHE A 147 -10.46 -13.16 -15.57
N LEU A 148 -11.29 -12.65 -14.67
CA LEU A 148 -12.44 -13.37 -14.12
C LEU A 148 -13.65 -12.43 -14.02
N GLY A 149 -14.63 -12.53 -14.89
CA GLY A 149 -15.78 -11.64 -15.02
C GLY A 149 -16.39 -11.16 -13.68
N ASP A 150 -17.04 -12.02 -12.89
CA ASP A 150 -17.64 -11.63 -11.59
C ASP A 150 -16.69 -11.74 -10.39
N SER A 151 -15.39 -11.68 -10.61
CA SER A 151 -14.36 -11.96 -9.58
C SER A 151 -14.49 -11.08 -8.32
N LEU A 152 -14.83 -9.79 -8.45
CA LEU A 152 -15.00 -8.90 -7.30
C LEU A 152 -16.22 -9.28 -6.44
N LYS A 153 -17.33 -9.68 -7.06
CA LYS A 153 -18.52 -10.18 -6.35
C LYS A 153 -18.19 -11.46 -5.58
N ILE A 154 -17.46 -12.37 -6.23
CA ILE A 154 -17.01 -13.62 -5.60
C ILE A 154 -16.07 -13.34 -4.41
N VAL A 155 -15.12 -12.42 -4.58
CA VAL A 155 -14.23 -12.00 -3.49
C VAL A 155 -15.02 -11.43 -2.33
N LYS A 156 -15.90 -10.44 -2.57
CA LYS A 156 -16.74 -9.83 -1.52
C LYS A 156 -17.58 -10.85 -0.79
N ALA A 157 -18.28 -11.74 -1.50
CA ALA A 157 -19.11 -12.80 -0.89
C ALA A 157 -18.28 -13.73 -0.01
N ASN A 158 -17.09 -14.13 -0.43
CA ASN A 158 -16.22 -15.00 0.37
C ASN A 158 -15.60 -14.27 1.57
N LEU A 159 -15.29 -12.99 1.48
CA LEU A 159 -14.82 -12.19 2.62
C LEU A 159 -15.91 -12.12 3.72
N LEU A 160 -17.14 -11.81 3.33
CA LEU A 160 -18.28 -11.78 4.26
C LEU A 160 -18.51 -13.16 4.94
N LYS A 161 -18.46 -14.25 4.19
CA LYS A 161 -18.56 -15.64 4.75
C LYS A 161 -17.44 -15.94 5.76
N ASN A 162 -16.31 -15.26 5.68
CA ASN A 162 -15.19 -15.41 6.60
C ASN A 162 -15.14 -14.34 7.70
N ASN A 163 -16.28 -13.65 7.97
CA ASN A 163 -16.43 -12.60 8.98
C ASN A 163 -15.45 -11.42 8.80
N ILE A 164 -15.10 -11.10 7.56
CA ILE A 164 -14.33 -9.91 7.22
C ILE A 164 -15.32 -8.82 6.80
N ASN A 165 -15.45 -7.79 7.63
CA ASN A 165 -16.34 -6.67 7.34
C ASN A 165 -15.80 -5.83 6.19
N LEU A 166 -16.69 -5.50 5.26
CA LEU A 166 -16.40 -4.63 4.12
C LEU A 166 -17.06 -3.27 4.36
N VAL A 167 -16.38 -2.22 3.97
CA VAL A 167 -16.99 -0.90 3.88
C VAL A 167 -17.91 -0.91 2.66
N SER A 168 -19.16 -0.53 2.86
CA SER A 168 -20.19 -0.39 1.83
C SER A 168 -19.92 0.80 0.91
#